data_bd82e599f33dbd81ce72f3513c989fc7
#
_entry.id   bd82e599f33dbd81ce72f3513c989fc7
#
_cell.length_a   1.000
_cell.length_b   1.000
_cell.length_c   1.000
_cell.angle_alpha   90.00
_cell.angle_beta   90.00
_cell.angle_gamma   90.00
#
_symmetry.space_group_name_H-M   'P 1'
#
loop_
_entity.id
_entity.type
_entity.pdbx_description
1 polymer ?
#
loop_
_entity_poly.entity_id
_entity_poly.type
_entity_poly.pdbx_seq_one_letter_code
_entity_poly.pdbx_strand_id
1 'polypeptide(L)'
;MKVNLLETDPYIIGSPRRLVVPKDLPDQKVTACLSSAHELASLERDIRALQTGMDIRTIDQPCSPSHILSGNKPILIVEGMSVVFLPKSLFDQTICFYTDDHTELERRLSRDVAQRNREIDFIYRTHQIRREQYHQYYQPMEGEADILVNTSQDQFCIEKE
;
A
#
# COMPACT_ATOMS: atom_id res chain seq x y z
N MET A 1 -10.03 16.15 15.96
CA MET A 1 -8.64 15.72 15.67
C MET A 1 -8.10 16.60 14.54
N LYS A 2 -6.85 17.08 14.65
CA LYS A 2 -6.23 18.00 13.65
C LYS A 2 -5.51 17.26 12.51
N VAL A 3 -5.84 15.99 12.28
CA VAL A 3 -5.16 15.11 11.33
C VAL A 3 -6.18 14.48 10.39
N ASN A 4 -5.86 14.45 9.11
CA ASN A 4 -6.49 13.56 8.14
C ASN A 4 -5.67 12.27 8.03
N LEU A 5 -6.35 11.14 7.90
CA LEU A 5 -5.77 9.87 7.46
C LEU A 5 -6.43 9.49 6.13
N LEU A 6 -5.64 9.41 5.08
CA LEU A 6 -6.05 8.92 3.77
C LEU A 6 -5.45 7.52 3.57
N GLU A 7 -6.29 6.50 3.66
CA GLU A 7 -5.93 5.12 3.36
C GLU A 7 -5.88 4.89 1.85
N THR A 8 -4.86 4.18 1.37
CA THR A 8 -4.65 3.97 -0.08
C THR A 8 -5.18 2.65 -0.60
N ASP A 9 -5.60 1.72 0.24
CA ASP A 9 -6.18 0.45 -0.18
C ASP A 9 -7.37 0.62 -1.15
N PRO A 10 -8.27 1.62 -1.01
CA PRO A 10 -9.34 1.89 -1.97
C PRO A 10 -8.87 2.24 -3.39
N TYR A 11 -7.62 2.65 -3.56
CA TYR A 11 -7.03 2.95 -4.87
C TYR A 11 -6.34 1.74 -5.51
N ILE A 12 -6.33 0.58 -4.85
CA ILE A 12 -5.84 -0.67 -5.44
C ILE A 12 -6.92 -1.24 -6.36
N ILE A 13 -6.59 -1.39 -7.64
CA ILE A 13 -7.49 -1.94 -8.65
C ILE A 13 -7.81 -3.39 -8.32
N GLY A 14 -9.08 -3.75 -8.32
CA GLY A 14 -9.52 -5.13 -8.10
C GLY A 14 -8.89 -6.11 -9.10
N SER A 15 -8.44 -7.27 -8.64
CA SER A 15 -7.68 -8.26 -9.43
C SER A 15 -8.28 -8.56 -10.83
N PRO A 16 -9.61 -8.68 -11.02
CA PRO A 16 -10.19 -8.90 -12.35
C PRO A 16 -10.05 -7.72 -13.32
N ARG A 17 -9.73 -6.53 -12.82
CA ARG A 17 -9.60 -5.30 -13.63
C ARG A 17 -8.14 -4.91 -13.90
N ARG A 18 -7.17 -5.68 -13.41
CA ARG A 18 -5.75 -5.42 -13.65
C ARG A 18 -5.35 -5.90 -15.04
N LEU A 19 -5.56 -5.04 -16.03
CA LEU A 19 -5.35 -5.37 -17.45
C LEU A 19 -3.93 -5.07 -17.94
N VAL A 20 -3.18 -4.23 -17.21
CA VAL A 20 -1.81 -3.89 -17.57
C VAL A 20 -0.84 -4.84 -16.86
N VAL A 21 -0.28 -5.76 -17.63
CA VAL A 21 0.68 -6.76 -17.16
C VAL A 21 2.04 -6.45 -17.78
N PRO A 22 3.13 -6.35 -16.99
CA PRO A 22 4.48 -6.22 -17.50
C PRO A 22 4.83 -7.37 -18.48
N LYS A 23 5.65 -7.10 -19.47
CA LYS A 23 6.03 -8.10 -20.50
C LYS A 23 6.77 -9.31 -19.91
N ASP A 24 7.45 -9.12 -18.82
CA ASP A 24 8.18 -10.14 -18.06
C ASP A 24 7.30 -11.00 -17.12
N LEU A 25 5.99 -10.69 -17.04
CA LEU A 25 5.00 -11.42 -16.25
C LEU A 25 3.80 -11.90 -17.08
N PRO A 26 3.99 -12.55 -18.25
CA PRO A 26 2.92 -12.76 -19.22
C PRO A 26 1.73 -13.57 -18.69
N ASP A 27 1.95 -14.50 -17.78
CA ASP A 27 0.91 -15.43 -17.26
C ASP A 27 0.74 -15.37 -15.74
N GLN A 28 1.34 -14.38 -15.09
CA GLN A 28 1.29 -14.27 -13.63
C GLN A 28 0.20 -13.29 -13.17
N LYS A 29 -0.36 -13.59 -12.01
CA LYS A 29 -1.27 -12.68 -11.32
C LYS A 29 -0.54 -11.42 -10.89
N VAL A 30 -0.96 -10.26 -11.38
CA VAL A 30 -0.47 -8.96 -10.91
C VAL A 30 -0.93 -8.71 -9.48
N THR A 31 0.03 -8.55 -8.57
CA THR A 31 -0.23 -8.22 -7.16
C THR A 31 -0.16 -6.71 -6.92
N ALA A 32 -0.46 -6.27 -5.69
CA ALA A 32 -0.32 -4.87 -5.31
C ALA A 32 1.16 -4.41 -5.16
N CYS A 33 2.12 -5.28 -5.45
CA CYS A 33 3.54 -4.90 -5.49
C CYS A 33 3.94 -4.19 -6.79
N LEU A 34 3.03 -4.10 -7.77
CA LEU A 34 3.25 -3.41 -9.04
C LEU A 34 2.47 -2.10 -9.10
N SER A 35 3.09 -1.05 -9.61
CA SER A 35 2.43 0.26 -9.81
C SER A 35 1.18 0.17 -10.68
N SER A 36 1.17 -0.72 -11.68
CA SER A 36 0.02 -0.97 -12.56
C SER A 36 -1.21 -1.57 -11.86
N ALA A 37 -1.09 -1.96 -10.60
CA ALA A 37 -2.22 -2.41 -9.79
C ALA A 37 -2.93 -1.28 -9.04
N HIS A 38 -2.55 -0.02 -9.24
CA HIS A 38 -3.03 1.13 -8.48
C HIS A 38 -3.55 2.26 -9.36
N GLU A 39 -4.59 2.93 -8.89
CA GLU A 39 -5.14 4.16 -9.48
C GLU A 39 -4.36 5.38 -8.99
N LEU A 40 -3.07 5.46 -9.36
CA LEU A 40 -2.15 6.47 -8.84
C LEU A 40 -2.56 7.90 -9.20
N ALA A 41 -3.09 8.12 -10.40
CA ALA A 41 -3.54 9.45 -10.83
C ALA A 41 -4.70 9.98 -9.95
N SER A 42 -5.62 9.10 -9.58
CA SER A 42 -6.73 9.45 -8.68
C SER A 42 -6.24 9.74 -7.28
N LEU A 43 -5.32 8.93 -6.77
CA LEU A 43 -4.71 9.12 -5.44
C LEU A 43 -3.92 10.43 -5.38
N GLU A 44 -3.08 10.71 -6.37
CA GLU A 44 -2.31 11.95 -6.43
C GLU A 44 -3.23 13.18 -6.49
N ARG A 45 -4.29 13.13 -7.31
CA ARG A 45 -5.30 14.21 -7.37
C ARG A 45 -5.89 14.49 -6.00
N ASP A 46 -6.27 13.45 -5.27
CA ASP A 46 -6.95 13.58 -3.98
C ASP A 46 -6.00 14.11 -2.89
N ILE A 47 -4.73 13.69 -2.90
CA ILE A 47 -3.68 14.25 -2.03
C ILE A 47 -3.51 15.75 -2.31
N ARG A 48 -3.34 16.15 -3.58
CA ARG A 48 -3.17 17.56 -3.97
C ARG A 48 -4.39 18.41 -3.63
N ALA A 49 -5.60 17.86 -3.77
CA ALA A 49 -6.82 18.55 -3.37
C ALA A 49 -6.80 18.89 -1.87
N LEU A 50 -6.46 17.93 -1.01
CA LEU A 50 -6.33 18.15 0.44
C LEU A 50 -5.23 19.17 0.77
N GLN A 51 -4.07 19.09 0.11
CA GLN A 51 -2.94 20.00 0.32
C GLN A 51 -3.26 21.45 -0.10
N THR A 52 -4.19 21.62 -1.05
CA THR A 52 -4.63 22.94 -1.50
C THR A 52 -5.88 23.46 -0.76
N GLY A 53 -6.29 22.78 0.31
CA GLY A 53 -7.40 23.20 1.15
C GLY A 53 -8.78 22.75 0.68
N MET A 54 -8.86 21.88 -0.32
CA MET A 54 -10.14 21.33 -0.81
C MET A 54 -10.54 20.09 -0.02
N ASP A 55 -11.82 20.00 0.30
CA ASP A 55 -12.38 18.78 0.89
C ASP A 55 -12.51 17.69 -0.18
N ILE A 56 -12.27 16.44 0.20
CA ILE A 56 -12.52 15.28 -0.66
C ILE A 56 -13.52 14.32 0.00
N ARG A 57 -14.20 13.54 -0.82
CA ARG A 57 -14.94 12.36 -0.38
C ARG A 57 -14.09 11.12 -0.69
N THR A 58 -13.79 10.31 0.33
CA THR A 58 -13.05 9.05 0.16
C THR A 58 -13.85 8.03 -0.66
N ILE A 59 -13.15 7.07 -1.27
CA ILE A 59 -13.77 5.98 -2.04
C ILE A 59 -14.53 5.05 -1.10
N ASP A 60 -15.76 4.71 -1.48
CA ASP A 60 -16.58 3.77 -0.73
C ASP A 60 -16.07 2.32 -0.86
N GLN A 61 -15.97 1.61 0.24
CA GLN A 61 -15.52 0.21 0.32
C GLN A 61 -16.47 -0.59 1.23
N PRO A 62 -16.64 -1.90 1.03
CA PRO A 62 -17.54 -2.71 1.84
C PRO A 62 -17.30 -2.65 3.34
N CYS A 63 -16.03 -2.47 3.75
CA CYS A 63 -15.65 -2.42 5.17
C CYS A 63 -15.23 -1.00 5.63
N SER A 64 -15.26 0.00 4.75
CA SER A 64 -14.88 1.38 5.03
C SER A 64 -15.76 2.33 4.22
N PRO A 65 -16.92 2.73 4.77
CA PRO A 65 -17.83 3.66 4.10
C PRO A 65 -17.18 4.99 3.78
N SER A 66 -17.56 5.58 2.65
CA SER A 66 -17.01 6.87 2.24
C SER A 66 -17.34 7.97 3.26
N HIS A 67 -16.38 8.84 3.51
CA HIS A 67 -16.50 9.99 4.41
C HIS A 67 -15.78 11.21 3.84
N ILE A 68 -15.97 12.37 4.46
CA ILE A 68 -15.32 13.60 4.04
C ILE A 68 -14.02 13.78 4.81
N LEU A 69 -12.93 14.02 4.09
CA LEU A 69 -11.68 14.55 4.62
C LEU A 69 -11.61 16.04 4.30
N SER A 70 -11.36 16.86 5.31
CA SER A 70 -11.34 18.32 5.13
C SER A 70 -9.95 18.83 4.83
N GLY A 71 -9.81 19.62 3.76
CA GLY A 71 -8.56 20.28 3.39
C GLY A 71 -8.06 21.33 4.39
N ASN A 72 -8.86 21.69 5.40
CA ASN A 72 -8.48 22.65 6.43
C ASN A 72 -7.65 22.03 7.59
N LYS A 73 -7.32 20.74 7.53
CA LYS A 73 -6.52 20.12 8.59
C LYS A 73 -5.02 20.26 8.31
N PRO A 74 -4.22 20.63 9.32
CA PRO A 74 -2.81 20.95 9.13
C PRO A 74 -1.91 19.72 8.88
N ILE A 75 -2.39 18.51 9.17
CA ILE A 75 -1.62 17.28 8.99
C ILE A 75 -2.43 16.32 8.12
N LEU A 76 -1.80 15.82 7.07
CA LEU A 76 -2.28 14.75 6.22
C LEU A 76 -1.34 13.55 6.33
N ILE A 77 -1.84 12.43 6.82
CA ILE A 77 -1.16 11.14 6.78
C ILE A 77 -1.77 10.36 5.62
N VAL A 78 -0.92 9.88 4.70
CA VAL A 78 -1.29 8.99 3.61
C VAL A 78 -0.67 7.63 3.89
N GLU A 79 -1.49 6.60 4.06
CA GLU A 79 -1.06 5.27 4.49
C GLU A 79 -1.43 4.21 3.46
N GLY A 80 -0.51 3.31 3.16
CA GLY A 80 -0.71 2.11 2.37
C GLY A 80 0.31 1.92 1.25
N MET A 81 0.18 0.79 0.55
CA MET A 81 1.17 0.35 -0.45
C MET A 81 1.30 1.28 -1.65
N SER A 82 0.25 2.01 -2.02
CA SER A 82 0.28 2.88 -3.20
C SER A 82 1.25 4.06 -3.07
N VAL A 83 1.58 4.47 -1.84
CA VAL A 83 2.39 5.65 -1.54
C VAL A 83 3.77 5.57 -2.19
N VAL A 84 4.40 4.40 -2.17
CA VAL A 84 5.76 4.19 -2.71
C VAL A 84 5.86 4.47 -4.22
N PHE A 85 4.75 4.40 -4.94
CA PHE A 85 4.70 4.65 -6.39
C PHE A 85 4.40 6.12 -6.74
N LEU A 86 4.16 6.96 -5.75
CA LEU A 86 3.91 8.39 -5.96
C LEU A 86 5.22 9.21 -5.94
N PRO A 87 5.24 10.38 -6.60
CA PRO A 87 6.39 11.27 -6.50
C PRO A 87 6.68 11.66 -5.05
N LYS A 88 7.91 11.46 -4.59
CA LYS A 88 8.35 11.82 -3.22
C LYS A 88 8.08 13.30 -2.90
N SER A 89 8.12 14.16 -3.90
CA SER A 89 7.85 15.60 -3.75
C SER A 89 6.41 15.95 -3.31
N LEU A 90 5.51 14.97 -3.24
CA LEU A 90 4.18 15.15 -2.66
C LEU A 90 4.18 15.14 -1.13
N PHE A 91 5.27 14.72 -0.50
CA PHE A 91 5.34 14.48 0.93
C PHE A 91 6.48 15.27 1.56
N ASP A 92 6.24 15.82 2.75
CA ASP A 92 7.29 16.45 3.55
C ASP A 92 8.21 15.40 4.18
N GLN A 93 7.65 14.22 4.52
CA GLN A 93 8.36 13.09 5.08
C GLN A 93 7.72 11.77 4.67
N THR A 94 8.57 10.78 4.37
CA THR A 94 8.14 9.43 4.01
C THR A 94 8.74 8.40 4.95
N ILE A 95 7.90 7.45 5.40
CA ILE A 95 8.29 6.36 6.27
C ILE A 95 7.90 5.05 5.59
N CYS A 96 8.84 4.16 5.38
CA CYS A 96 8.59 2.83 4.86
C CYS A 96 8.75 1.78 5.97
N PHE A 97 7.73 0.96 6.15
CA PHE A 97 7.76 -0.21 7.01
C PHE A 97 7.91 -1.46 6.16
N TYR A 98 8.90 -2.27 6.46
CA TYR A 98 9.07 -3.55 5.78
C TYR A 98 9.25 -4.71 6.77
N THR A 99 9.18 -5.91 6.27
CA THR A 99 9.40 -7.13 7.05
C THR A 99 9.97 -8.24 6.17
N ASP A 100 10.66 -9.21 6.78
CA ASP A 100 11.15 -10.39 6.07
C ASP A 100 10.01 -11.30 5.59
N ASP A 101 10.35 -12.24 4.69
CA ASP A 101 9.41 -13.15 4.06
C ASP A 101 8.69 -14.07 5.04
N HIS A 102 9.42 -14.52 6.06
CA HIS A 102 8.90 -15.42 7.08
C HIS A 102 7.86 -14.72 7.95
N THR A 103 8.20 -13.55 8.48
CA THR A 103 7.30 -12.74 9.31
C THR A 103 6.05 -12.32 8.52
N GLU A 104 6.18 -11.94 7.22
CA GLU A 104 5.02 -11.63 6.39
C GLU A 104 4.11 -12.86 6.24
N LEU A 105 4.67 -14.04 5.98
CA LEU A 105 3.90 -15.25 5.82
C LEU A 105 3.13 -15.60 7.11
N GLU A 106 3.78 -15.54 8.26
CA GLU A 106 3.14 -15.81 9.55
C GLU A 106 1.98 -14.85 9.83
N ARG A 107 2.19 -13.55 9.61
CA ARG A 107 1.14 -12.53 9.77
C ARG A 107 -0.01 -12.75 8.80
N ARG A 108 0.27 -13.14 7.55
CA ARG A 108 -0.76 -13.47 6.57
C ARG A 108 -1.53 -14.73 6.94
N LEU A 109 -0.86 -15.79 7.37
CA LEU A 109 -1.53 -17.02 7.83
C LEU A 109 -2.48 -16.70 8.99
N SER A 110 -2.00 -16.01 10.01
CA SER A 110 -2.82 -15.62 11.16
C SER A 110 -4.06 -14.80 10.73
N ARG A 111 -3.86 -13.74 9.95
CA ARG A 111 -4.94 -12.84 9.54
C ARG A 111 -5.90 -13.47 8.54
N ASP A 112 -5.38 -14.06 7.45
CA ASP A 112 -6.19 -14.47 6.31
C ASP A 112 -6.98 -15.76 6.59
N VAL A 113 -6.47 -16.66 7.45
CA VAL A 113 -7.24 -17.81 7.94
C VAL A 113 -8.33 -17.34 8.91
N ALA A 114 -7.97 -16.56 9.94
CA ALA A 114 -8.89 -16.20 11.00
C ALA A 114 -9.98 -15.20 10.56
N GLN A 115 -9.63 -14.22 9.72
CA GLN A 115 -10.53 -13.10 9.37
C GLN A 115 -11.15 -13.22 7.98
N ARG A 116 -10.49 -13.92 7.03
CA ARG A 116 -10.90 -14.00 5.62
C ARG A 116 -11.27 -15.40 5.18
N ASN A 117 -11.22 -16.38 6.08
CA ASN A 117 -11.54 -17.80 5.86
C ASN A 117 -10.88 -18.36 4.58
N ARG A 118 -9.60 -18.04 4.35
CA ARG A 118 -8.84 -18.50 3.20
C ARG A 118 -8.16 -19.82 3.48
N GLU A 119 -8.10 -20.67 2.46
CA GLU A 119 -7.37 -21.94 2.54
C GLU A 119 -5.85 -21.69 2.65
N ILE A 120 -5.19 -22.47 3.49
CA ILE A 120 -3.75 -22.39 3.78
C ILE A 120 -2.93 -22.55 2.50
N ASP A 121 -3.23 -23.53 1.66
CA ASP A 121 -2.53 -23.77 0.39
C ASP A 121 -2.64 -22.60 -0.58
N PHE A 122 -3.79 -21.92 -0.58
CA PHE A 122 -3.97 -20.70 -1.36
C PHE A 122 -3.06 -19.58 -0.86
N ILE A 123 -2.90 -19.45 0.47
CA ILE A 123 -2.03 -18.44 1.07
C ILE A 123 -0.57 -18.69 0.67
N TYR A 124 -0.08 -19.92 0.79
CA TYR A 124 1.30 -20.27 0.41
C TYR A 124 1.59 -19.96 -1.07
N ARG A 125 0.74 -20.42 -2.00
CA ARG A 125 0.91 -20.17 -3.43
C ARG A 125 0.90 -18.67 -3.77
N THR A 126 -0.02 -17.92 -3.20
CA THR A 126 -0.12 -16.48 -3.47
C THR A 126 0.95 -15.67 -2.75
N HIS A 127 1.50 -16.18 -1.66
CA HIS A 127 2.62 -15.56 -0.96
C HIS A 127 3.88 -15.58 -1.81
N GLN A 128 4.25 -16.74 -2.38
CA GLN A 128 5.42 -16.84 -3.23
C GLN A 128 5.39 -15.84 -4.39
N ILE A 129 4.30 -15.84 -5.17
CA ILE A 129 4.13 -14.87 -6.29
C ILE A 129 4.26 -13.43 -5.79
N ARG A 130 3.66 -13.12 -4.63
CA ARG A 130 3.73 -11.79 -4.05
C ARG A 130 5.15 -11.40 -3.65
N ARG A 131 5.92 -12.32 -3.04
CA ARG A 131 7.30 -12.04 -2.62
C ARG A 131 8.24 -11.88 -3.81
N GLU A 132 8.10 -12.67 -4.86
CA GLU A 132 8.83 -12.49 -6.12
C GLU A 132 8.58 -11.09 -6.70
N GLN A 133 7.31 -10.67 -6.80
CA GLN A 133 6.96 -9.34 -7.29
C GLN A 133 7.37 -8.21 -6.34
N TYR A 134 7.32 -8.45 -5.02
CA TYR A 134 7.81 -7.50 -4.04
C TYR A 134 9.32 -7.24 -4.23
N HIS A 135 10.14 -8.27 -4.29
CA HIS A 135 11.58 -8.13 -4.46
C HIS A 135 11.95 -7.47 -5.78
N GLN A 136 11.21 -7.74 -6.83
CA GLN A 136 11.50 -7.23 -8.16
C GLN A 136 11.02 -5.79 -8.38
N TYR A 137 9.84 -5.42 -7.87
CA TYR A 137 9.17 -4.16 -8.25
C TYR A 137 8.93 -3.20 -7.10
N TYR A 138 8.78 -3.68 -5.87
CA TYR A 138 8.44 -2.84 -4.72
C TYR A 138 9.66 -2.52 -3.87
N GLN A 139 10.41 -3.52 -3.46
CA GLN A 139 11.57 -3.37 -2.59
C GLN A 139 12.64 -2.38 -3.10
N PRO A 140 12.95 -2.31 -4.42
CA PRO A 140 13.90 -1.32 -4.91
C PRO A 140 13.50 0.13 -4.62
N MET A 141 12.22 0.41 -4.41
CA MET A 141 11.68 1.75 -4.13
C MET A 141 11.67 2.10 -2.64
N GLU A 142 11.78 1.11 -1.74
CA GLU A 142 11.77 1.35 -0.28
C GLU A 142 12.94 2.24 0.17
N GLY A 143 14.10 2.10 -0.47
CA GLY A 143 15.30 2.89 -0.20
C GLY A 143 15.13 4.39 -0.45
N GLU A 144 14.12 4.81 -1.19
CA GLU A 144 13.79 6.22 -1.43
C GLU A 144 13.10 6.89 -0.23
N ALA A 145 12.55 6.11 0.72
CA ALA A 145 11.92 6.66 1.92
C ALA A 145 12.95 7.41 2.79
N ASP A 146 12.49 8.43 3.52
CA ASP A 146 13.34 9.19 4.45
C ASP A 146 13.66 8.35 5.68
N ILE A 147 12.67 7.58 6.16
CA ILE A 147 12.82 6.67 7.31
C ILE A 147 12.48 5.26 6.85
N LEU A 148 13.37 4.32 7.16
CA LEU A 148 13.16 2.90 6.89
C LEU A 148 13.08 2.14 8.21
N VAL A 149 11.98 1.42 8.42
CA VAL A 149 11.70 0.69 9.66
C VAL A 149 11.52 -0.80 9.38
N ASN A 150 12.39 -1.61 9.92
CA ASN A 150 12.26 -3.06 9.93
C ASN A 150 11.29 -3.48 11.05
N THR A 151 10.27 -4.26 10.69
CA THR A 151 9.27 -4.77 11.64
C THR A 151 9.26 -6.30 11.73
N SER A 152 10.35 -6.94 11.32
CA SER A 152 10.48 -8.41 11.37
C SER A 152 10.49 -8.90 12.82
N GLN A 153 9.94 -10.10 13.06
CA GLN A 153 9.96 -10.80 14.34
C GLN A 153 9.41 -9.95 15.52
N ASP A 154 8.37 -9.14 15.22
CA ASP A 154 7.71 -8.24 16.20
C ASP A 154 8.67 -7.22 16.88
N GLN A 155 9.78 -6.93 16.24
CA GLN A 155 10.69 -5.87 16.63
C GLN A 155 10.49 -4.64 15.75
N PHE A 156 10.86 -3.46 16.25
CA PHE A 156 10.91 -2.22 15.48
C PHE A 156 12.35 -1.71 15.49
N CYS A 157 12.99 -1.73 14.32
CA CYS A 157 14.34 -1.23 14.15
C CYS A 157 14.35 -0.14 13.07
N ILE A 158 14.76 1.06 13.43
CA ILE A 158 14.98 2.14 12.46
C ILE A 158 16.36 1.91 11.85
N GLU A 159 16.41 1.72 10.54
CA GLU A 159 17.64 1.43 9.79
C GLU A 159 18.17 2.65 9.01
N LYS A 160 17.25 3.61 8.72
CA LYS A 160 17.56 4.85 8.01
C LYS A 160 16.72 5.98 8.58
N GLU A 161 17.37 7.10 8.85
CA GLU A 161 16.79 8.41 9.19
C GLU A 161 17.30 9.49 8.26
#